data_fdc34f341dffcadd992e57674e94e21d
#
_entry.id   fdc34f341dffcadd992e57674e94e21d
#
_cell.length_a   1.000
_cell.length_b   1.000
_cell.length_c   1.000
_cell.angle_alpha   90.00
_cell.angle_beta   90.00
_cell.angle_gamma   90.00
#
_symmetry.space_group_name_H-M   'P 1'
#
loop_
_entity.id
_entity.type
_entity.pdbx_description
1 polymer ?
#
loop_
_entity_poly.entity_id
_entity_poly.type
_entity_poly.pdbx_seq_one_letter_code
_entity_poly.pdbx_strand_id
1 'polypeptide(L)' 'MNQQAAASQKSRAEQETENEANRLREQVESALAIVALRSPDEVDALNTAADRIERAARDLSAALRQLAEQRQSADE' A
#
# COMPACT_ATOMS: atom_id res chain seq x y z
N MET A 1 20.81 -23.59 -5.24
CA MET A 1 20.44 -22.49 -6.03
C MET A 1 19.01 -22.33 -6.13
N ASN A 2 18.29 -23.29 -6.58
CA ASN A 2 16.88 -23.19 -6.70
C ASN A 2 16.18 -23.06 -5.40
N GLN A 3 16.73 -23.63 -4.37
CA GLN A 3 16.15 -23.51 -3.09
C GLN A 3 16.10 -22.12 -2.60
N GLN A 4 17.15 -21.39 -2.91
CA GLN A 4 17.21 -20.05 -2.49
C GLN A 4 16.16 -19.22 -3.17
N ALA A 5 15.94 -19.45 -4.44
CA ALA A 5 14.92 -18.75 -5.16
C ALA A 5 13.55 -19.08 -4.59
N ALA A 6 13.34 -20.35 -4.29
CA ALA A 6 12.05 -20.75 -3.74
C ALA A 6 11.82 -20.15 -2.37
N ALA A 7 12.87 -20.11 -1.57
CA ALA A 7 12.75 -19.62 -0.22
C ALA A 7 12.46 -18.12 -0.21
N SER A 8 12.97 -17.40 -1.19
CA SER A 8 12.76 -15.97 -1.22
C SER A 8 11.54 -15.59 -2.03
N GLN A 9 10.87 -16.57 -2.62
CA GLN A 9 9.70 -16.28 -3.39
C GLN A 9 8.54 -15.93 -2.49
N LYS A 10 7.89 -14.82 -2.75
CA LYS A 10 6.72 -14.44 -2.00
C LYS A 10 5.49 -14.89 -2.74
N SER A 11 4.44 -15.18 -2.01
CA SER A 11 3.18 -15.49 -2.64
C SER A 11 2.66 -14.25 -3.35
N ARG A 12 1.71 -14.46 -4.25
CA ARG A 12 1.12 -13.34 -4.94
C ARG A 12 0.44 -12.39 -3.96
N ALA A 13 -0.20 -12.94 -2.95
CA ALA A 13 -0.87 -12.11 -1.97
C ALA A 13 0.12 -11.27 -1.17
N GLU A 14 1.27 -11.85 -0.84
CA GLU A 14 2.30 -11.07 -0.16
C GLU A 14 2.82 -9.96 -1.04
N GLN A 15 3.05 -10.28 -2.30
CA GLN A 15 3.55 -9.31 -3.25
C GLN A 15 2.57 -8.17 -3.42
N GLU A 16 1.28 -8.47 -3.54
CA GLU A 16 0.27 -7.45 -3.69
C GLU A 16 0.17 -6.58 -2.46
N THR A 17 0.28 -7.20 -1.28
CA THR A 17 0.23 -6.45 -0.04
C THR A 17 1.38 -5.46 0.04
N GLU A 18 2.58 -5.90 -0.34
CA GLU A 18 3.73 -5.02 -0.33
C GLU A 18 3.57 -3.88 -1.33
N ASN A 19 3.02 -4.19 -2.50
CA ASN A 19 2.82 -3.16 -3.51
C ASN A 19 1.84 -2.10 -3.02
N GLU A 20 0.76 -2.53 -2.37
CA GLU A 20 -0.21 -1.58 -1.87
C GLU A 20 0.34 -0.78 -0.71
N ALA A 21 1.15 -1.39 0.14
CA ALA A 21 1.77 -0.67 1.23
C ALA A 21 2.73 0.40 0.71
N ASN A 22 3.49 0.06 -0.33
CA ASN A 22 4.40 1.03 -0.93
C ASN A 22 3.64 2.17 -1.58
N ARG A 23 2.51 1.86 -2.20
CA ARG A 23 1.69 2.90 -2.79
C ARG A 23 1.15 3.86 -1.74
N LEU A 24 0.70 3.33 -0.62
CA LEU A 24 0.23 4.18 0.47
C LEU A 24 1.36 5.06 0.98
N ARG A 25 2.56 4.49 1.13
CA ARG A 25 3.70 5.27 1.59
C ARG A 25 3.99 6.43 0.63
N GLU A 26 3.92 6.18 -0.66
CA GLU A 26 4.14 7.22 -1.64
C GLU A 26 3.11 8.33 -1.54
N GLN A 27 1.86 7.95 -1.30
CA GLN A 27 0.82 8.95 -1.17
C GLN A 27 1.01 9.79 0.10
N VAL A 28 1.47 9.17 1.16
CA VAL A 28 1.75 9.91 2.39
C VAL A 28 2.89 10.89 2.18
N GLU A 29 3.95 10.45 1.50
CA GLU A 29 5.08 11.32 1.23
C GLU A 29 4.68 12.49 0.34
N SER A 30 3.84 12.20 -0.65
CA SER A 30 3.34 13.24 -1.52
C SER A 30 2.53 14.27 -0.75
N ALA A 31 1.71 13.81 0.19
CA ALA A 31 0.91 14.70 1.01
C ALA A 31 1.78 15.62 1.87
N LEU A 32 2.86 15.05 2.42
CA LEU A 32 3.77 15.85 3.22
C LEU A 32 4.42 16.95 2.40
N ALA A 33 4.76 16.63 1.14
CA ALA A 33 5.34 17.62 0.26
C ALA A 33 4.35 18.75 -0.04
N ILE A 34 3.08 18.40 -0.22
CA ILE A 34 2.06 19.40 -0.46
C ILE A 34 1.92 20.34 0.73
N VAL A 35 1.91 19.76 1.93
CA VAL A 35 1.82 20.56 3.14
C VAL A 35 2.98 21.56 3.23
N ALA A 36 4.17 21.10 2.84
CA ALA A 36 5.37 21.93 2.93
C ALA A 36 5.37 23.08 1.92
N LEU A 37 4.75 22.88 0.77
CA LEU A 37 4.81 23.87 -0.28
C LEU A 37 3.94 25.10 -0.05
N ARG A 38 2.80 24.93 0.59
CA ARG A 38 1.90 26.02 0.91
C ARG A 38 1.56 26.86 -0.31
N SER A 39 1.13 26.19 -1.36
CA SER A 39 0.80 26.90 -2.59
C SER A 39 -0.61 27.48 -2.53
N PRO A 40 -0.94 28.41 -3.43
CA PRO A 40 -2.30 28.96 -3.46
C PRO A 40 -3.38 27.93 -3.72
N ASP A 41 -3.02 26.82 -4.40
CA ASP A 41 -3.96 25.76 -4.70
C ASP A 41 -3.97 24.68 -3.64
N GLU A 42 -3.44 25.00 -2.49
CA GLU A 42 -3.22 24.04 -1.43
C GLU A 42 -4.50 23.31 -1.03
N VAL A 43 -5.64 24.01 -1.00
CA VAL A 43 -6.88 23.38 -0.54
C VAL A 43 -7.27 22.21 -1.44
N ASP A 44 -7.25 22.42 -2.75
CA ASP A 44 -7.58 21.35 -3.67
C ASP A 44 -6.55 20.23 -3.61
N ALA A 45 -5.27 20.61 -3.53
CA ALA A 45 -4.22 19.62 -3.47
C ALA A 45 -4.31 18.77 -2.20
N LEU A 46 -4.64 19.39 -1.08
CA LEU A 46 -4.79 18.67 0.17
C LEU A 46 -5.96 17.71 0.14
N ASN A 47 -7.07 18.16 -0.44
CA ASN A 47 -8.23 17.28 -0.55
C ASN A 47 -7.96 16.12 -1.49
N THR A 48 -7.26 16.35 -2.59
CA THR A 48 -6.89 15.28 -3.49
C THR A 48 -5.96 14.28 -2.81
N ALA A 49 -5.02 14.79 -2.02
CA ALA A 49 -4.11 13.91 -1.30
C ALA A 49 -4.88 13.05 -0.31
N ALA A 50 -5.86 13.63 0.37
CA ALA A 50 -6.67 12.88 1.32
C ALA A 50 -7.41 11.74 0.62
N ASP A 51 -8.00 12.03 -0.54
CA ASP A 51 -8.73 11.00 -1.28
C ASP A 51 -7.81 9.88 -1.73
N ARG A 52 -6.61 10.23 -2.16
CA ARG A 52 -5.66 9.22 -2.62
C ARG A 52 -5.17 8.35 -1.47
N ILE A 53 -4.96 8.95 -0.30
CA ILE A 53 -4.55 8.19 0.87
C ILE A 53 -5.65 7.24 1.30
N GLU A 54 -6.90 7.72 1.30
CA GLU A 54 -8.01 6.85 1.67
C GLU A 54 -8.14 5.67 0.73
N ARG A 55 -7.98 5.91 -0.57
CA ARG A 55 -8.07 4.83 -1.54
C ARG A 55 -6.93 3.84 -1.35
N ALA A 56 -5.71 4.34 -1.19
CA ALA A 56 -4.55 3.47 -1.02
C ALA A 56 -4.67 2.66 0.26
N ALA A 57 -5.18 3.29 1.34
CA ALA A 57 -5.36 2.58 2.59
C ALA A 57 -6.42 1.50 2.47
N ARG A 58 -7.49 1.78 1.73
CA ARG A 58 -8.55 0.81 1.53
C ARG A 58 -8.03 -0.39 0.75
N ASP A 59 -7.22 -0.11 -0.28
CA ASP A 59 -6.65 -1.18 -1.09
C ASP A 59 -5.70 -2.04 -0.26
N LEU A 60 -4.90 -1.39 0.59
CA LEU A 60 -3.99 -2.12 1.45
C LEU A 60 -4.77 -2.98 2.45
N SER A 61 -5.83 -2.42 3.02
CA SER A 61 -6.66 -3.19 3.94
C SER A 61 -7.23 -4.43 3.28
N ALA A 62 -7.71 -4.29 2.05
CA ALA A 62 -8.25 -5.42 1.32
C ALA A 62 -7.17 -6.48 1.06
N ALA A 63 -5.98 -6.03 0.71
CA ALA A 63 -4.88 -6.96 0.45
C ALA A 63 -4.49 -7.72 1.72
N LEU A 64 -4.48 -7.02 2.85
CA LEU A 64 -4.16 -7.67 4.12
C LEU A 64 -5.18 -8.72 4.50
N ARG A 65 -6.45 -8.44 4.24
CA ARG A 65 -7.50 -9.41 4.55
C ARG A 65 -7.38 -10.64 3.67
N GLN A 66 -7.06 -10.45 2.40
CA GLN A 66 -6.84 -11.57 1.51
C GLN A 66 -5.67 -12.41 1.96
N LEU A 67 -4.59 -11.76 2.38
CA LEU A 67 -3.43 -12.48 2.86
C LEU A 67 -3.78 -13.28 4.11
N ALA A 68 -4.55 -12.69 5.01
CA ALA A 68 -4.97 -13.39 6.22
C ALA A 68 -5.79 -14.62 5.88
N GLU A 69 -6.71 -14.49 4.93
CA GLU A 69 -7.52 -15.63 4.53
C GLU A 69 -6.68 -16.73 3.91
N GLN A 70 -5.70 -16.32 3.11
CA GLN A 70 -4.84 -17.29 2.47
C GLN A 70 -4.05 -18.08 3.51
N ARG A 71 -3.54 -17.40 4.52
CA ARG A 71 -2.76 -18.06 5.54
C ARG A 71 -3.61 -18.91 6.44
N GLN A 72 -4.84 -18.50 6.68
CA GLN A 72 -5.75 -19.31 7.48
C GLN A 72 -6.11 -20.59 6.75
N SER A 73 -6.35 -20.51 5.46
CA SER A 73 -6.63 -21.71 4.67
C SER A 73 -5.45 -22.65 4.63
N ALA A 74 -4.25 -22.10 4.56
CA ALA A 74 -3.05 -22.91 4.50
C ALA A 74 -2.83 -23.69 5.79
N ASP A 75 -3.28 -23.16 6.90
CA ASP A 75 -3.11 -23.82 8.19
C ASP A 75 -4.06 -24.98 8.37
N GLU A 76 -5.11 -25.04 7.60
CA GLU A 76 -6.02 -26.15 7.70
C GLU A 76 -5.55 -27.30 6.86
#